data_5b37c78219450d8dd68e9f17b0929da8
#
_entry.id   5b37c78219450d8dd68e9f17b0929da8
#
_cell.length_a   1.000
_cell.length_b   1.000
_cell.length_c   1.000
_cell.angle_alpha   90.00
_cell.angle_beta   90.00
_cell.angle_gamma   90.00
#
_symmetry.space_group_name_H-M   'P 1'
#
loop_
_entity.id
_entity.type
_entity.pdbx_description
1 polymer ?
#
loop_
_entity_poly.entity_id
_entity_poly.type
_entity_poly.pdbx_seq_one_letter_code
_entity_poly.pdbx_strand_id
1 'polypeptide(L)'
;MTSMLTLSLSFFNRMHRVLGMLWIACILGLTPGFAQSNGECGTGPAPASTLRYLESLASTYDAQTEDTVWIRLPVTAHIIRSSSGFGGMSESAVFATICNLNERFVPARISFYLTERVKFIDNTSFYGATSYQPLMTMIDQNNVPRTINIYYTDLSGMSLCGFAFYPLTGPGGFQNDGAVVMSFGCSQPQGTTLAHELGHYLNLPHTFDETSSNPVDPIAERVTRNFNEVAPRLSANCFTAGDRFCDTPSDFIASRWACPSSRVQLDLNGDLFRPDSSYYMSYSNDNCMSRFSPQQMAAMRATVNSPSAPRGYLTLTPPPVFGTLVGTPTKIFPQITDTVVPNNALFRWHPQQGANLYQLRIFQFNVNVFDTLVPDTFYHALGNRLRGVRQYSWVVRGLNGGDLCSAFSPRDSFSTSTYVFAGINENTASWQAKVYPTLFREGDPLTLAHIQPGIPLVWKLTDHLGRQVCVGNLQPEDSGALLHLPGDLPTGSYRLELRQNQQRMTVKLLRLP
;
A
#
# COMPACT_ATOMS: atom_id res chain seq x y z
N MET A 1 51.48 56.44 10.74
CA MET A 1 50.00 56.37 10.73
C MET A 1 49.48 55.78 9.42
N THR A 2 50.05 54.62 8.91
CA THR A 2 49.70 54.09 7.60
C THR A 2 49.83 52.56 7.57
N SER A 3 49.57 51.85 8.70
CA SER A 3 49.76 50.42 8.75
C SER A 3 48.61 49.64 9.41
N MET A 4 47.44 50.24 9.67
CA MET A 4 46.30 49.59 10.33
C MET A 4 45.03 49.44 9.45
N LEU A 5 45.08 49.87 8.18
CA LEU A 5 43.90 49.82 7.30
C LEU A 5 43.93 48.68 6.26
N THR A 6 45.03 47.93 6.17
CA THR A 6 45.15 46.82 5.18
C THR A 6 44.83 45.44 5.72
N LEU A 7 44.65 45.27 7.04
CA LEU A 7 44.30 43.96 7.64
C LEU A 7 42.78 43.69 7.75
N SER A 8 41.92 44.70 7.63
CA SER A 8 40.48 44.50 7.79
C SER A 8 39.75 44.06 6.50
N LEU A 9 40.30 44.33 5.32
CA LEU A 9 39.70 43.94 4.05
C LEU A 9 39.99 42.49 3.64
N SER A 10 41.09 41.91 4.13
CA SER A 10 41.39 40.49 3.84
C SER A 10 40.59 39.52 4.69
N PHE A 11 40.10 39.92 5.86
CA PHE A 11 39.28 39.10 6.74
C PHE A 11 37.82 39.01 6.27
N PHE A 12 37.28 40.10 5.72
CA PHE A 12 35.90 40.12 5.18
C PHE A 12 35.77 39.30 3.89
N ASN A 13 36.77 39.28 3.02
CA ASN A 13 36.74 38.48 1.78
C ASN A 13 36.96 36.99 1.99
N ARG A 14 37.60 36.56 3.10
CA ARG A 14 37.70 35.12 3.45
C ARG A 14 36.42 34.59 4.10
N MET A 15 35.70 35.42 4.86
CA MET A 15 34.46 35.01 5.51
C MET A 15 33.32 34.86 4.50
N HIS A 16 33.28 35.69 3.44
CA HIS A 16 32.26 35.51 2.37
C HIS A 16 32.52 34.31 1.45
N ARG A 17 33.78 33.87 1.28
CA ARG A 17 34.09 32.66 0.51
C ARG A 17 33.80 31.36 1.29
N VAL A 18 33.94 31.36 2.59
CA VAL A 18 33.62 30.20 3.44
C VAL A 18 32.12 30.09 3.66
N LEU A 19 31.36 31.20 3.80
CA LEU A 19 29.91 31.19 3.86
C LEU A 19 29.26 30.81 2.50
N GLY A 20 29.84 31.21 1.38
CA GLY A 20 29.39 30.83 0.04
C GLY A 20 29.58 29.32 -0.26
N MET A 21 30.66 28.71 0.22
CA MET A 21 30.89 27.27 0.08
C MET A 21 30.04 26.42 1.03
N LEU A 22 29.68 26.90 2.20
CA LEU A 22 28.76 26.25 3.12
C LEU A 22 27.30 26.27 2.62
N TRP A 23 26.89 27.28 1.86
CA TRP A 23 25.57 27.36 1.25
C TRP A 23 25.43 26.47 0.00
N ILE A 24 26.51 26.24 -0.75
CA ILE A 24 26.49 25.33 -1.91
C ILE A 24 26.56 23.86 -1.45
N ALA A 25 27.19 23.57 -0.31
CA ALA A 25 27.21 22.21 0.27
C ALA A 25 25.87 21.77 0.89
N CYS A 26 25.01 22.72 1.31
CA CYS A 26 23.67 22.43 1.83
C CYS A 26 22.59 22.21 0.74
N ILE A 27 22.85 22.54 -0.52
CA ILE A 27 21.87 22.38 -1.61
C ILE A 27 22.09 21.09 -2.41
N LEU A 28 23.23 20.43 -2.26
CA LEU A 28 23.55 19.16 -2.94
C LEU A 28 23.37 17.90 -2.08
N GLY A 29 22.79 18.03 -0.89
CA GLY A 29 22.64 16.94 0.07
C GLY A 29 21.21 16.49 0.38
N LEU A 30 20.19 16.93 -0.36
CA LEU A 30 18.83 16.44 -0.25
C LEU A 30 18.50 15.50 -1.42
N THR A 31 19.25 14.42 -1.57
CA THR A 31 18.61 13.19 -1.98
C THR A 31 17.65 12.82 -0.83
N PRO A 32 16.36 12.54 -1.07
CA PRO A 32 15.56 11.88 -0.07
C PRO A 32 16.25 10.54 0.18
N GLY A 33 17.10 10.49 1.19
CA GLY A 33 17.51 9.23 1.77
C GLY A 33 16.21 8.59 2.24
N PHE A 34 15.77 7.55 1.55
CA PHE A 34 14.78 6.65 2.09
C PHE A 34 15.35 6.20 3.43
N ALA A 35 14.75 6.68 4.51
CA ALA A 35 15.07 6.20 5.83
C ALA A 35 14.77 4.70 5.78
N GLN A 36 15.81 3.87 5.72
CA GLN A 36 15.67 2.44 5.95
C GLN A 36 15.07 2.33 7.34
N SER A 37 13.88 1.75 7.41
CA SER A 37 13.29 1.43 8.70
C SER A 37 14.23 0.44 9.40
N ASN A 38 14.71 0.80 10.58
CA ASN A 38 15.55 -0.08 11.41
C ASN A 38 14.70 -1.17 12.13
N GLY A 39 13.45 -1.37 11.72
CA GLY A 39 12.57 -2.35 12.31
C GLY A 39 12.95 -3.77 11.92
N GLU A 40 12.77 -4.70 12.85
CA GLU A 40 13.03 -6.13 12.68
C GLU A 40 11.74 -6.89 12.33
N CYS A 41 11.88 -8.11 11.82
CA CYS A 41 10.77 -9.05 11.73
C CYS A 41 10.38 -9.51 13.14
N GLY A 42 9.10 -9.48 13.44
CA GLY A 42 8.55 -9.93 14.73
C GLY A 42 8.15 -11.41 14.75
N THR A 43 8.36 -12.13 13.64
CA THR A 43 8.11 -13.58 13.57
C THR A 43 9.20 -14.31 14.35
N GLY A 44 8.81 -15.12 15.32
CA GLY A 44 9.73 -15.92 16.11
C GLY A 44 10.33 -17.10 15.33
N PRO A 45 11.20 -17.91 15.98
CA PRO A 45 11.73 -19.13 15.39
C PRO A 45 10.63 -20.06 14.89
N ALA A 46 10.92 -20.84 13.85
CA ALA A 46 9.96 -21.77 13.31
C ALA A 46 9.54 -22.81 14.35
N PRO A 47 8.22 -23.06 14.54
CA PRO A 47 7.77 -24.08 15.47
C PRO A 47 8.17 -25.49 15.00
N ALA A 48 8.35 -26.40 15.94
CA ALA A 48 8.76 -27.79 15.65
C ALA A 48 7.83 -28.51 14.65
N SER A 49 6.60 -28.08 14.54
CA SER A 49 5.65 -28.59 13.55
C SER A 49 6.02 -28.18 12.13
N THR A 50 6.39 -26.92 11.93
CA THR A 50 6.92 -26.40 10.65
C THR A 50 8.18 -27.14 10.25
N LEU A 51 9.14 -27.28 11.16
CA LEU A 51 10.41 -27.96 10.88
C LEU A 51 10.17 -29.42 10.46
N ARG A 52 9.36 -30.18 11.21
CA ARG A 52 9.00 -31.56 10.82
C ARG A 52 8.28 -31.67 9.48
N TYR A 53 7.42 -30.70 9.17
CA TYR A 53 6.77 -30.66 7.86
C TYR A 53 7.79 -30.48 6.74
N LEU A 54 8.73 -29.54 6.89
CA LEU A 54 9.80 -29.29 5.91
C LEU A 54 10.73 -30.51 5.78
N GLU A 55 11.12 -31.13 6.89
CA GLU A 55 11.87 -32.39 6.89
C GLU A 55 11.17 -33.50 6.07
N SER A 56 9.83 -33.60 6.16
CA SER A 56 9.06 -34.57 5.39
C SER A 56 9.07 -34.30 3.88
N LEU A 57 9.32 -33.05 3.47
CA LEU A 57 9.41 -32.66 2.06
C LEU A 57 10.81 -32.89 1.46
N ALA A 58 11.84 -33.12 2.28
CA ALA A 58 13.24 -33.22 1.84
C ALA A 58 13.45 -34.20 0.68
N SER A 59 12.80 -35.36 0.72
CA SER A 59 12.89 -36.38 -0.34
C SER A 59 12.19 -36.00 -1.64
N THR A 60 11.38 -34.94 -1.64
CA THR A 60 10.62 -34.50 -2.82
C THR A 60 11.34 -33.41 -3.61
N TYR A 61 12.35 -32.74 -3.02
CA TYR A 61 13.03 -31.61 -3.67
C TYR A 61 13.82 -32.00 -4.92
N ASP A 62 14.47 -33.18 -4.91
CA ASP A 62 15.25 -33.66 -6.07
C ASP A 62 14.37 -34.17 -7.23
N ALA A 63 13.09 -34.45 -6.97
CA ALA A 63 12.16 -34.98 -7.96
C ALA A 63 11.37 -33.90 -8.70
N GLN A 64 11.59 -32.62 -8.42
CA GLN A 64 10.77 -31.55 -8.99
C GLN A 64 11.16 -31.25 -10.43
N THR A 65 10.36 -31.74 -11.36
CA THR A 65 10.19 -31.15 -12.68
C THR A 65 9.69 -29.70 -12.51
N GLU A 66 10.13 -28.77 -13.38
CA GLU A 66 9.63 -27.40 -13.37
C GLU A 66 8.11 -27.38 -13.33
N ASP A 67 7.54 -27.01 -12.21
CA ASP A 67 6.08 -26.92 -12.06
C ASP A 67 5.57 -25.73 -12.88
N THR A 68 4.83 -26.01 -13.94
CA THR A 68 4.33 -25.00 -14.88
C THR A 68 3.01 -24.36 -14.43
N VAL A 69 2.36 -24.91 -13.41
CA VAL A 69 1.02 -24.48 -12.97
C VAL A 69 1.13 -23.28 -12.02
N TRP A 70 0.38 -22.23 -12.33
CA TRP A 70 0.25 -21.08 -11.43
C TRP A 70 -0.72 -21.39 -10.28
N ILE A 71 -0.30 -21.08 -9.06
CA ILE A 71 -1.16 -21.06 -7.87
C ILE A 71 -1.58 -19.61 -7.62
N ARG A 72 -2.89 -19.38 -7.53
CA ARG A 72 -3.47 -18.06 -7.29
C ARG A 72 -4.09 -18.02 -5.90
N LEU A 73 -3.56 -17.15 -5.03
CA LEU A 73 -3.93 -17.07 -3.63
C LEU A 73 -4.77 -15.81 -3.34
N PRO A 74 -5.90 -15.97 -2.64
CA PRO A 74 -6.78 -14.86 -2.28
C PRO A 74 -6.16 -14.01 -1.16
N VAL A 75 -6.21 -12.70 -1.30
CA VAL A 75 -5.77 -11.72 -0.30
C VAL A 75 -6.91 -10.80 0.10
N THR A 76 -7.06 -10.57 1.39
CA THR A 76 -7.84 -9.48 1.96
C THR A 76 -6.89 -8.51 2.65
N ALA A 77 -6.84 -7.28 2.17
CA ALA A 77 -5.99 -6.23 2.72
C ALA A 77 -6.79 -5.33 3.66
N HIS A 78 -6.23 -5.04 4.84
CA HIS A 78 -6.84 -4.19 5.86
C HIS A 78 -5.93 -2.99 6.14
N ILE A 79 -6.47 -1.78 6.10
CA ILE A 79 -5.77 -0.55 6.49
C ILE A 79 -6.30 -0.11 7.85
N ILE A 80 -5.42 -0.05 8.83
CA ILE A 80 -5.77 0.39 10.18
C ILE A 80 -5.59 1.90 10.28
N ARG A 81 -6.60 2.57 10.84
CA ARG A 81 -6.61 4.02 11.07
C ARG A 81 -6.99 4.30 12.53
N SER A 82 -6.73 5.51 12.99
CA SER A 82 -7.25 5.95 14.28
C SER A 82 -8.79 5.92 14.29
N SER A 83 -9.40 5.90 15.47
CA SER A 83 -10.86 5.90 15.61
C SER A 83 -11.57 7.10 14.99
N SER A 84 -10.83 8.15 14.64
CA SER A 84 -11.33 9.31 13.89
C SER A 84 -11.18 9.17 12.37
N GLY A 85 -10.72 8.01 11.87
CA GLY A 85 -10.52 7.74 10.45
C GLY A 85 -9.26 8.38 9.84
N PHE A 86 -8.35 8.94 10.67
CA PHE A 86 -7.10 9.52 10.21
C PHE A 86 -5.95 8.51 10.28
N GLY A 87 -4.93 8.76 9.46
CA GLY A 87 -3.75 7.90 9.36
C GLY A 87 -3.98 6.72 8.42
N GLY A 88 -3.09 5.74 8.51
CA GLY A 88 -3.08 4.58 7.64
C GLY A 88 -2.40 4.83 6.28
N MET A 89 -2.13 3.76 5.57
CA MET A 89 -1.63 3.82 4.20
C MET A 89 -2.72 4.26 3.24
N SER A 90 -2.34 4.79 2.08
CA SER A 90 -3.27 4.94 0.98
C SER A 90 -3.57 3.57 0.34
N GLU A 91 -4.78 3.40 -0.17
CA GLU A 91 -5.18 2.18 -0.88
C GLU A 91 -4.28 1.91 -2.10
N SER A 92 -3.87 2.96 -2.80
CA SER A 92 -2.93 2.86 -3.93
C SER A 92 -1.53 2.38 -3.52
N ALA A 93 -1.08 2.74 -2.32
CA ALA A 93 0.18 2.24 -1.77
C ALA A 93 0.08 0.75 -1.43
N VAL A 94 -1.02 0.30 -0.83
CA VAL A 94 -1.29 -1.13 -0.59
C VAL A 94 -1.30 -1.91 -1.91
N PHE A 95 -1.95 -1.40 -2.95
CA PHE A 95 -1.94 -2.05 -4.28
C PHE A 95 -0.53 -2.16 -4.84
N ALA A 96 0.31 -1.15 -4.64
CA ALA A 96 1.70 -1.18 -5.07
C ALA A 96 2.53 -2.23 -4.31
N THR A 97 2.28 -2.46 -3.02
CA THR A 97 2.96 -3.52 -2.26
C THR A 97 2.56 -4.91 -2.74
N ILE A 98 1.28 -5.14 -3.06
CA ILE A 98 0.80 -6.43 -3.58
C ILE A 98 1.29 -6.65 -5.02
N CYS A 99 1.38 -5.59 -5.83
CA CYS A 99 2.00 -5.66 -7.15
C CYS A 99 3.46 -6.12 -7.06
N ASN A 100 4.26 -5.45 -6.22
CA ASN A 100 5.66 -5.85 -5.97
C ASN A 100 5.76 -7.30 -5.44
N LEU A 101 4.86 -7.69 -4.53
CA LEU A 101 4.80 -9.07 -4.04
C LEU A 101 4.60 -10.06 -5.20
N ASN A 102 3.67 -9.78 -6.11
CA ASN A 102 3.44 -10.62 -7.29
C ASN A 102 4.69 -10.76 -8.16
N GLU A 103 5.43 -9.66 -8.38
CA GLU A 103 6.69 -9.70 -9.15
C GLU A 103 7.73 -10.61 -8.48
N ARG A 104 7.86 -10.56 -7.15
CA ARG A 104 8.82 -11.36 -6.38
C ARG A 104 8.48 -12.85 -6.34
N PHE A 105 7.19 -13.19 -6.45
CA PHE A 105 6.70 -14.57 -6.42
C PHE A 105 6.55 -15.21 -7.81
N VAL A 106 6.87 -14.47 -8.90
CA VAL A 106 6.89 -15.03 -10.27
C VAL A 106 7.73 -16.31 -10.36
N PRO A 107 8.96 -16.39 -9.81
CA PRO A 107 9.76 -17.61 -9.89
C PRO A 107 9.11 -18.81 -9.21
N ALA A 108 8.36 -18.58 -8.11
CA ALA A 108 7.61 -19.62 -7.41
C ALA A 108 6.29 -20.00 -8.12
N ARG A 109 5.90 -19.30 -9.20
CA ARG A 109 4.61 -19.41 -9.87
C ARG A 109 3.43 -19.31 -8.89
N ILE A 110 3.55 -18.43 -7.93
CA ILE A 110 2.49 -18.03 -7.00
C ILE A 110 2.11 -16.59 -7.32
N SER A 111 0.82 -16.31 -7.38
CA SER A 111 0.29 -14.96 -7.54
C SER A 111 -0.83 -14.70 -6.54
N PHE A 112 -0.97 -13.43 -6.17
CA PHE A 112 -1.93 -12.97 -5.19
C PHE A 112 -2.97 -12.07 -5.87
N TYR A 113 -4.24 -12.27 -5.53
CA TYR A 113 -5.32 -11.44 -6.04
C TYR A 113 -6.16 -10.90 -4.88
N LEU A 114 -6.68 -9.69 -5.05
CA LEU A 114 -7.60 -9.11 -4.08
C LEU A 114 -9.00 -9.71 -4.24
N THR A 115 -9.55 -10.21 -3.15
CA THR A 115 -10.93 -10.71 -3.10
C THR A 115 -11.97 -9.59 -3.19
N GLU A 116 -11.60 -8.42 -2.66
CA GLU A 116 -12.41 -7.20 -2.59
C GLU A 116 -11.49 -5.98 -2.48
N ARG A 117 -12.07 -4.79 -2.47
CA ARG A 117 -11.31 -3.57 -2.13
C ARG A 117 -10.78 -3.64 -0.70
N VAL A 118 -9.77 -2.82 -0.43
CA VAL A 118 -9.16 -2.72 0.89
C VAL A 118 -10.21 -2.38 1.95
N LYS A 119 -10.15 -3.08 3.08
CA LYS A 119 -11.00 -2.82 4.25
C LYS A 119 -10.33 -1.79 5.16
N PHE A 120 -11.10 -0.83 5.62
CA PHE A 120 -10.63 0.15 6.61
C PHE A 120 -11.15 -0.25 8.00
N ILE A 121 -10.25 -0.24 8.98
CA ILE A 121 -10.57 -0.50 10.39
C ILE A 121 -10.18 0.73 11.20
N ASP A 122 -11.19 1.44 11.72
CA ASP A 122 -11.01 2.66 12.49
C ASP A 122 -10.98 2.34 13.98
N ASN A 123 -9.75 2.11 14.50
CA ASN A 123 -9.54 1.76 15.91
C ASN A 123 -8.14 2.21 16.37
N THR A 124 -8.10 3.19 17.27
CA THR A 124 -6.85 3.75 17.79
C THR A 124 -6.01 2.73 18.57
N SER A 125 -6.63 1.73 19.22
CA SER A 125 -5.87 0.70 19.95
C SER A 125 -5.14 -0.27 19.01
N PHE A 126 -5.63 -0.45 17.80
CA PHE A 126 -4.98 -1.25 16.77
C PHE A 126 -3.97 -0.43 15.96
N TYR A 127 -4.26 0.87 15.79
CA TYR A 127 -3.37 1.83 15.17
C TYR A 127 -2.29 2.26 16.16
N GLY A 128 -1.02 2.02 15.87
CA GLY A 128 0.08 2.36 16.76
C GLY A 128 0.16 1.47 18.01
N ALA A 129 -0.15 0.18 17.86
CA ALA A 129 -0.05 -0.79 18.95
C ALA A 129 1.40 -0.90 19.47
N THR A 130 1.55 -0.93 20.79
CA THR A 130 2.84 -1.05 21.49
C THR A 130 3.09 -2.45 22.07
N SER A 131 2.18 -3.40 21.79
CA SER A 131 2.26 -4.79 22.21
C SER A 131 1.46 -5.69 21.27
N TYR A 132 1.66 -6.99 21.36
CA TYR A 132 0.95 -7.97 20.53
C TYR A 132 -0.55 -8.11 20.87
N GLN A 133 -0.95 -7.86 22.11
CA GLN A 133 -2.34 -8.12 22.55
C GLN A 133 -3.41 -7.39 21.73
N PRO A 134 -3.32 -6.07 21.46
CA PRO A 134 -4.28 -5.40 20.58
C PRO A 134 -4.27 -5.97 19.15
N LEU A 135 -3.10 -6.38 18.65
CA LEU A 135 -2.97 -6.95 17.30
C LEU A 135 -3.63 -8.32 17.21
N MET A 136 -3.50 -9.16 18.25
CA MET A 136 -4.22 -10.46 18.31
C MET A 136 -5.72 -10.23 18.30
N THR A 137 -6.21 -9.30 19.12
CA THR A 137 -7.64 -8.94 19.15
C THR A 137 -8.13 -8.43 17.78
N MET A 138 -7.31 -7.61 17.10
CA MET A 138 -7.61 -7.15 15.75
C MET A 138 -7.77 -8.30 14.76
N ILE A 139 -6.84 -9.26 14.79
CA ILE A 139 -6.85 -10.44 13.92
C ILE A 139 -8.09 -11.29 14.19
N ASP A 140 -8.36 -11.62 15.46
CA ASP A 140 -9.51 -12.43 15.86
C ASP A 140 -10.85 -11.83 15.44
N GLN A 141 -10.97 -10.51 15.49
CA GLN A 141 -12.21 -9.80 15.17
C GLN A 141 -12.43 -9.56 13.67
N ASN A 142 -11.37 -9.51 12.86
CA ASN A 142 -11.46 -8.98 11.50
C ASN A 142 -10.96 -9.93 10.41
N ASN A 143 -10.38 -11.08 10.76
CA ASN A 143 -9.94 -12.03 9.74
C ASN A 143 -11.10 -12.48 8.85
N VAL A 144 -10.85 -12.48 7.55
CA VAL A 144 -11.75 -13.04 6.55
C VAL A 144 -11.31 -14.47 6.28
N PRO A 145 -12.20 -15.47 6.50
CA PRO A 145 -11.85 -16.87 6.30
C PRO A 145 -11.44 -17.17 4.85
N ARG A 146 -10.54 -18.12 4.67
CA ARG A 146 -10.04 -18.62 3.38
C ARG A 146 -9.33 -17.57 2.52
N THR A 147 -8.80 -16.52 3.15
CA THR A 147 -7.92 -15.54 2.49
C THR A 147 -6.69 -15.32 3.31
N ILE A 148 -5.63 -14.82 2.68
CA ILE A 148 -4.47 -14.28 3.37
C ILE A 148 -4.85 -12.89 3.85
N ASN A 149 -5.01 -12.73 5.17
CA ASN A 149 -5.31 -11.43 5.76
C ASN A 149 -4.00 -10.65 5.95
N ILE A 150 -3.89 -9.48 5.32
CA ILE A 150 -2.73 -8.58 5.45
C ILE A 150 -3.21 -7.30 6.12
N TYR A 151 -2.68 -7.00 7.30
CA TYR A 151 -3.00 -5.80 8.08
C TYR A 151 -1.86 -4.80 7.96
N TYR A 152 -2.18 -3.59 7.55
CA TYR A 152 -1.24 -2.47 7.52
C TYR A 152 -1.54 -1.53 8.68
N THR A 153 -0.60 -1.42 9.62
CA THR A 153 -0.73 -0.59 10.83
C THR A 153 0.58 0.11 11.18
N ASP A 154 0.63 0.85 12.27
CA ASP A 154 1.86 1.42 12.80
C ASP A 154 2.45 0.46 13.85
N LEU A 155 3.61 -0.11 13.56
CA LEU A 155 4.36 -0.96 14.49
C LEU A 155 5.61 -0.26 15.04
N SER A 156 5.75 1.05 14.86
CA SER A 156 6.92 1.81 15.33
C SER A 156 7.10 1.73 16.84
N GLY A 157 6.00 1.67 17.60
CA GLY A 157 6.02 1.48 19.06
C GLY A 157 6.58 0.12 19.52
N MET A 158 6.67 -0.85 18.62
CA MET A 158 7.28 -2.17 18.85
C MET A 158 8.62 -2.33 18.15
N SER A 159 9.08 -1.32 17.38
CA SER A 159 10.28 -1.38 16.54
C SER A 159 10.25 -2.52 15.52
N LEU A 160 9.06 -2.90 15.02
CA LEU A 160 8.88 -3.97 14.06
C LEU A 160 8.55 -3.45 12.65
N CYS A 161 9.04 -4.16 11.65
CA CYS A 161 8.65 -3.98 10.24
C CYS A 161 7.42 -4.79 9.86
N GLY A 162 7.27 -5.98 10.42
CA GLY A 162 6.16 -6.87 10.21
C GLY A 162 6.29 -8.12 11.06
N PHE A 163 5.28 -8.94 11.00
CA PHE A 163 5.31 -10.32 11.48
C PHE A 163 4.23 -11.14 10.81
N ALA A 164 4.44 -12.44 10.77
CA ALA A 164 3.49 -13.39 10.23
C ALA A 164 3.32 -14.61 11.15
N PHE A 165 2.28 -15.37 10.90
CA PHE A 165 2.02 -16.62 11.60
C PHE A 165 2.40 -17.80 10.74
N TYR A 166 3.18 -18.72 11.29
CA TYR A 166 3.35 -20.04 10.69
C TYR A 166 2.01 -20.78 10.65
N PRO A 167 1.82 -21.71 9.70
CA PRO A 167 0.62 -22.51 9.69
C PRO A 167 0.44 -23.28 11.00
N LEU A 168 -0.77 -23.27 11.56
CA LEU A 168 -1.12 -24.15 12.65
C LEU A 168 -1.23 -25.58 12.10
N THR A 169 -0.61 -26.53 12.78
CA THR A 169 -0.59 -27.92 12.33
C THR A 169 -1.82 -28.68 12.76
N GLY A 170 -2.49 -29.25 11.75
CA GLY A 170 -3.62 -30.15 11.87
C GLY A 170 -4.12 -30.53 10.48
N PRO A 171 -4.83 -31.65 10.31
CA PRO A 171 -5.39 -31.99 9.01
C PRO A 171 -6.34 -30.90 8.52
N GLY A 172 -6.03 -30.29 7.37
CA GLY A 172 -6.86 -29.30 6.71
C GLY A 172 -6.69 -27.85 7.13
N GLY A 173 -5.73 -27.52 8.03
CA GLY A 173 -5.51 -26.15 8.53
C GLY A 173 -6.76 -25.50 9.12
N PHE A 174 -6.61 -24.42 9.83
CA PHE A 174 -7.76 -23.65 10.30
C PHE A 174 -8.06 -22.53 9.28
N GLN A 175 -9.30 -22.40 8.85
CA GLN A 175 -9.74 -21.38 7.88
C GLN A 175 -9.48 -19.93 8.33
N ASN A 176 -9.04 -19.75 9.56
CA ASN A 176 -8.73 -18.45 10.17
C ASN A 176 -7.35 -18.47 10.83
N ASP A 177 -6.38 -19.06 10.19
CA ASP A 177 -5.07 -19.43 10.66
C ASP A 177 -4.08 -18.26 10.54
N GLY A 178 -4.19 -17.30 11.45
CA GLY A 178 -3.27 -16.17 11.54
C GLY A 178 -3.39 -15.13 10.43
N ALA A 179 -2.39 -14.29 10.34
CA ALA A 179 -2.34 -13.15 9.41
C ALA A 179 -0.90 -12.74 9.12
N VAL A 180 -0.74 -11.79 8.21
CA VAL A 180 0.47 -10.99 8.03
C VAL A 180 0.18 -9.59 8.52
N VAL A 181 1.03 -9.03 9.38
CA VAL A 181 0.90 -7.68 9.90
C VAL A 181 2.12 -6.87 9.49
N MET A 182 1.88 -5.73 8.85
CA MET A 182 2.90 -4.89 8.23
C MET A 182 2.93 -3.50 8.86
N SER A 183 4.12 -2.99 9.14
CA SER A 183 4.30 -1.60 9.51
C SER A 183 4.25 -0.69 8.28
N PHE A 184 3.57 0.46 8.39
CA PHE A 184 3.56 1.49 7.34
C PHE A 184 4.98 1.89 6.90
N GLY A 185 5.89 2.06 7.86
CA GLY A 185 7.27 2.49 7.61
C GLY A 185 8.06 1.52 6.74
N CYS A 186 7.72 0.24 6.79
CA CYS A 186 8.40 -0.83 6.06
C CYS A 186 7.62 -1.32 4.83
N SER A 187 6.43 -0.76 4.57
CA SER A 187 5.55 -1.16 3.47
C SER A 187 5.78 -0.29 2.22
N GLN A 188 7.05 -0.10 1.87
CA GLN A 188 7.40 0.64 0.65
C GLN A 188 7.13 -0.22 -0.60
N PRO A 189 6.73 0.39 -1.74
CA PRO A 189 6.43 -0.35 -2.97
C PRO A 189 7.58 -1.25 -3.47
N GLN A 190 8.84 -0.91 -3.17
CA GLN A 190 10.02 -1.70 -3.54
C GLN A 190 10.56 -2.55 -2.39
N GLY A 191 9.97 -2.47 -1.20
CA GLY A 191 10.40 -3.20 -0.01
C GLY A 191 10.31 -4.71 -0.18
N THR A 192 11.09 -5.44 0.59
CA THR A 192 11.12 -6.91 0.60
C THR A 192 10.38 -7.50 1.80
N THR A 193 10.03 -6.67 2.78
CA THR A 193 9.43 -7.12 4.05
C THR A 193 8.15 -7.92 3.83
N LEU A 194 7.25 -7.48 2.93
CA LEU A 194 6.02 -8.24 2.67
C LEU A 194 6.32 -9.63 2.06
N ALA A 195 7.32 -9.74 1.19
CA ALA A 195 7.74 -11.04 0.65
C ALA A 195 8.35 -11.94 1.74
N HIS A 196 9.14 -11.37 2.64
CA HIS A 196 9.68 -12.04 3.81
C HIS A 196 8.57 -12.59 4.72
N GLU A 197 7.63 -11.75 5.13
CA GLU A 197 6.52 -12.16 6.00
C GLU A 197 5.60 -13.19 5.33
N LEU A 198 5.35 -13.06 4.00
CA LEU A 198 4.63 -14.09 3.25
C LEU A 198 5.41 -15.41 3.14
N GLY A 199 6.75 -15.36 3.16
CA GLY A 199 7.59 -16.56 3.28
C GLY A 199 7.23 -17.32 4.57
N HIS A 200 7.23 -16.67 5.73
CA HIS A 200 6.81 -17.27 7.00
C HIS A 200 5.37 -17.77 6.97
N TYR A 201 4.46 -16.95 6.46
CA TYR A 201 3.07 -17.35 6.30
C TYR A 201 2.92 -18.61 5.44
N LEU A 202 3.79 -18.79 4.44
CA LEU A 202 3.88 -19.97 3.59
C LEU A 202 4.90 -21.00 4.08
N ASN A 203 5.20 -20.98 5.39
CA ASN A 203 5.93 -22.02 6.12
C ASN A 203 7.46 -22.01 5.96
N LEU A 204 8.09 -20.90 5.60
CA LEU A 204 9.55 -20.79 5.51
C LEU A 204 10.14 -20.26 6.83
N PRO A 205 11.14 -20.92 7.43
CA PRO A 205 11.97 -20.40 8.50
C PRO A 205 12.88 -19.27 8.03
N HIS A 206 13.51 -18.55 8.97
CA HIS A 206 14.65 -17.72 8.64
C HIS A 206 15.85 -18.58 8.22
N THR A 207 16.72 -18.05 7.35
CA THR A 207 17.94 -18.75 6.93
C THR A 207 18.89 -19.07 8.07
N PHE A 208 18.81 -18.31 9.18
CA PHE A 208 19.65 -18.45 10.38
C PHE A 208 18.99 -19.23 11.53
N ASP A 209 17.78 -19.76 11.35
CA ASP A 209 17.11 -20.55 12.40
C ASP A 209 18.02 -21.71 12.88
N GLU A 210 18.01 -21.95 14.19
CA GLU A 210 18.85 -22.93 14.89
C GLU A 210 20.38 -22.71 14.79
N THR A 211 20.88 -21.86 13.87
CA THR A 211 22.32 -21.60 13.69
C THR A 211 22.75 -20.26 14.30
N SER A 212 21.82 -19.30 14.44
CA SER A 212 22.14 -17.93 14.84
C SER A 212 22.75 -17.78 16.24
N SER A 213 22.41 -18.66 17.17
CA SER A 213 22.91 -18.58 18.55
C SER A 213 24.32 -19.11 18.71
N ASN A 214 24.66 -20.17 18.02
CA ASN A 214 25.98 -20.81 18.08
C ASN A 214 26.26 -21.68 16.85
N PRO A 215 27.01 -21.20 15.85
CA PRO A 215 27.30 -21.95 14.62
C PRO A 215 28.09 -23.26 14.84
N VAL A 216 28.74 -23.44 16.01
CA VAL A 216 29.46 -24.67 16.37
C VAL A 216 28.64 -25.60 17.27
N ASP A 217 27.36 -25.29 17.48
CA ASP A 217 26.46 -26.19 18.19
C ASP A 217 26.20 -27.46 17.34
N PRO A 218 26.13 -28.66 17.95
CA PRO A 218 25.80 -29.87 17.22
C PRO A 218 24.49 -29.83 16.41
N ILE A 219 23.52 -29.00 16.81
CA ILE A 219 22.28 -28.82 16.11
C ILE A 219 22.34 -27.76 14.99
N ALA A 220 23.39 -26.93 14.94
CA ALA A 220 23.58 -25.92 13.92
C ALA A 220 23.79 -26.55 12.53
N GLU A 221 23.37 -25.82 11.51
CA GLU A 221 23.56 -26.27 10.13
C GLU A 221 25.03 -26.23 9.71
N ARG A 222 25.51 -27.33 9.12
CA ARG A 222 26.85 -27.43 8.58
C ARG A 222 26.94 -26.87 7.18
N VAL A 223 28.14 -26.37 6.84
CA VAL A 223 28.44 -25.83 5.52
C VAL A 223 28.45 -26.92 4.45
N THR A 224 29.02 -28.10 4.80
CA THR A 224 29.08 -29.22 3.86
C THR A 224 27.71 -29.64 3.36
N ARG A 225 27.64 -29.99 2.09
CA ARG A 225 26.48 -30.62 1.44
C ARG A 225 26.70 -32.09 1.12
N ASN A 226 27.84 -32.65 1.59
CA ASN A 226 28.16 -34.05 1.43
C ASN A 226 27.56 -34.90 2.57
N PHE A 227 26.57 -35.71 2.24
CA PHE A 227 25.92 -36.63 3.19
C PHE A 227 26.74 -37.88 3.49
N ASN A 228 27.83 -38.12 2.74
CA ASN A 228 28.74 -39.27 2.89
C ASN A 228 30.08 -38.85 3.48
N GLU A 229 30.17 -37.75 4.23
CA GLU A 229 31.39 -37.39 4.94
C GLU A 229 31.84 -38.50 5.90
N VAL A 230 33.15 -38.70 6.00
CA VAL A 230 33.77 -39.73 6.82
C VAL A 230 34.47 -39.10 8.02
N ALA A 231 34.31 -39.73 9.19
CA ALA A 231 34.93 -39.27 10.41
C ALA A 231 36.43 -38.96 10.22
N PRO A 232 36.97 -37.90 10.84
CA PRO A 232 36.38 -37.10 11.93
C PRO A 232 35.39 -36.00 11.49
N ARG A 233 35.22 -35.75 10.20
CA ARG A 233 34.25 -34.76 9.72
C ARG A 233 32.82 -35.29 9.84
N LEU A 234 31.91 -34.42 10.12
CA LEU A 234 30.47 -34.71 10.19
C LEU A 234 29.81 -34.45 8.82
N SER A 235 28.94 -35.36 8.40
CA SER A 235 28.18 -35.23 7.15
C SER A 235 27.21 -34.06 7.17
N ALA A 236 26.67 -33.71 5.98
CA ALA A 236 25.64 -32.71 5.83
C ALA A 236 24.41 -32.98 6.72
N ASN A 237 23.82 -31.92 7.24
CA ASN A 237 22.63 -31.96 8.08
C ASN A 237 21.55 -30.95 7.68
N CYS A 238 21.69 -30.30 6.54
CA CYS A 238 20.82 -29.19 6.10
C CYS A 238 19.33 -29.53 6.02
N PHE A 239 18.94 -30.81 5.87
CA PHE A 239 17.53 -31.22 5.95
C PHE A 239 17.00 -31.40 7.38
N THR A 240 17.88 -31.38 8.39
CA THR A 240 17.52 -31.63 9.80
C THR A 240 18.03 -30.53 10.74
N ALA A 241 18.66 -29.52 10.21
CA ALA A 241 19.19 -28.35 10.92
C ALA A 241 18.94 -27.07 10.11
N GLY A 242 19.13 -25.92 10.71
CA GLY A 242 18.94 -24.64 10.05
C GLY A 242 17.53 -24.45 9.55
N ASP A 243 17.38 -23.88 8.38
CA ASP A 243 16.08 -23.61 7.74
C ASP A 243 15.47 -24.83 7.02
N ARG A 244 16.12 -25.99 7.06
CA ARG A 244 15.72 -27.24 6.39
C ARG A 244 15.85 -27.24 4.86
N PHE A 245 16.63 -26.33 4.30
CA PHE A 245 16.90 -26.27 2.87
C PHE A 245 18.39 -26.44 2.57
N CYS A 246 18.73 -27.37 1.69
CA CYS A 246 20.13 -27.63 1.35
C CYS A 246 20.66 -26.75 0.21
N ASP A 247 19.80 -26.01 -0.44
CA ASP A 247 20.15 -25.04 -1.50
C ASP A 247 20.26 -23.58 -1.00
N THR A 248 20.00 -23.35 0.29
CA THR A 248 20.37 -22.13 1.01
C THR A 248 21.71 -22.35 1.72
N PRO A 249 22.67 -21.41 1.68
CA PRO A 249 23.86 -21.52 2.48
C PRO A 249 23.54 -21.29 3.97
N SER A 250 24.33 -21.94 4.86
CA SER A 250 24.23 -21.71 6.30
C SER A 250 24.32 -20.21 6.64
N ASP A 251 23.46 -19.75 7.55
CA ASP A 251 23.41 -18.37 8.02
C ASP A 251 23.43 -18.33 9.55
N PHE A 252 23.97 -17.26 10.13
CA PHE A 252 24.07 -17.09 11.58
C PHE A 252 23.70 -15.69 12.05
N ILE A 253 23.25 -14.80 11.15
CA ILE A 253 23.02 -13.40 11.49
C ILE A 253 21.53 -13.14 11.72
N ALA A 254 21.11 -13.20 12.98
CA ALA A 254 19.73 -12.95 13.44
C ALA A 254 19.42 -11.48 13.75
N SER A 255 20.17 -10.54 13.19
CA SER A 255 19.90 -9.10 13.31
C SER A 255 20.11 -8.43 11.96
N ARG A 256 19.47 -7.28 11.72
CA ARG A 256 19.65 -6.53 10.45
C ARG A 256 21.13 -6.28 10.15
N TRP A 257 21.53 -6.50 8.91
CA TRP A 257 22.90 -6.31 8.46
C TRP A 257 22.99 -5.76 7.04
N ALA A 258 24.06 -4.98 6.82
CA ALA A 258 24.35 -4.40 5.51
C ALA A 258 25.10 -5.40 4.63
N CYS A 259 24.79 -5.44 3.35
CA CYS A 259 25.46 -6.29 2.38
C CYS A 259 26.58 -5.55 1.61
N PRO A 260 27.64 -6.26 1.22
CA PRO A 260 27.94 -7.65 1.62
C PRO A 260 28.35 -7.73 3.10
N SER A 261 28.05 -8.86 3.76
CA SER A 261 28.51 -9.06 5.12
C SER A 261 30.02 -9.19 5.16
N SER A 262 30.68 -8.51 6.12
CA SER A 262 32.08 -8.76 6.47
C SER A 262 32.23 -9.89 7.49
N ARG A 263 31.12 -10.34 8.11
CA ARG A 263 31.13 -11.38 9.11
C ARG A 263 31.34 -12.75 8.46
N VAL A 264 32.22 -13.52 9.06
CA VAL A 264 32.48 -14.92 8.71
C VAL A 264 32.49 -15.75 9.99
N GLN A 265 32.08 -17.02 9.88
CA GLN A 265 32.06 -17.97 10.98
C GLN A 265 32.62 -19.31 10.53
N LEU A 266 32.96 -20.15 11.50
CA LEU A 266 33.30 -21.54 11.27
C LEU A 266 32.13 -22.41 11.75
N ASP A 267 31.81 -23.44 10.99
CA ASP A 267 30.88 -24.47 11.44
C ASP A 267 31.58 -25.50 12.35
N LEU A 268 30.83 -26.52 12.77
CA LEU A 268 31.37 -27.58 13.63
C LEU A 268 32.49 -28.43 12.96
N ASN A 269 32.55 -28.47 11.64
CA ASN A 269 33.63 -29.08 10.88
C ASN A 269 34.88 -28.19 10.72
N GLY A 270 34.81 -26.94 11.15
CA GLY A 270 35.82 -25.93 10.92
C GLY A 270 35.75 -25.31 9.52
N ASP A 271 34.67 -25.50 8.78
CA ASP A 271 34.48 -24.91 7.46
C ASP A 271 34.02 -23.45 7.60
N LEU A 272 34.71 -22.57 6.86
CA LEU A 272 34.41 -21.15 6.87
C LEU A 272 33.17 -20.85 6.02
N PHE A 273 32.23 -20.05 6.55
CA PHE A 273 31.08 -19.60 5.80
C PHE A 273 30.73 -18.13 6.03
N ARG A 274 29.98 -17.60 5.09
CA ARG A 274 29.44 -16.23 5.10
C ARG A 274 28.01 -16.27 4.65
N PRO A 275 27.09 -15.55 5.36
CA PRO A 275 25.70 -15.45 4.95
C PRO A 275 25.51 -14.84 3.57
N ASP A 276 24.56 -15.35 2.81
CA ASP A 276 24.15 -14.80 1.52
C ASP A 276 23.03 -13.77 1.71
N SER A 277 23.32 -12.55 1.31
CA SER A 277 22.38 -11.41 1.46
C SER A 277 21.19 -11.44 0.51
N SER A 278 21.18 -12.32 -0.47
CA SER A 278 20.18 -12.29 -1.54
C SER A 278 18.85 -12.95 -1.19
N TYR A 279 18.81 -13.75 -0.13
CA TYR A 279 17.60 -14.49 0.25
C TYR A 279 16.61 -13.62 1.01
N TYR A 280 15.32 -13.69 0.62
CA TYR A 280 14.25 -12.96 1.32
C TYR A 280 14.10 -13.38 2.78
N MET A 281 14.41 -14.62 3.13
CA MET A 281 14.30 -15.13 4.50
C MET A 281 15.51 -14.84 5.40
N SER A 282 16.51 -14.07 4.93
CA SER A 282 17.61 -13.51 5.72
C SER A 282 17.21 -12.15 6.34
N TYR A 283 18.08 -11.61 7.20
CA TYR A 283 17.96 -10.26 7.76
C TYR A 283 18.90 -9.25 7.08
N SER A 284 19.33 -9.51 5.86
CA SER A 284 20.06 -8.50 5.09
C SER A 284 19.17 -7.29 4.77
N ASN A 285 19.80 -6.19 4.33
CA ASN A 285 19.05 -5.00 3.91
C ASN A 285 18.19 -5.28 2.67
N ASP A 286 17.04 -4.60 2.57
CA ASP A 286 16.04 -4.79 1.52
C ASP A 286 16.60 -4.68 0.09
N ASN A 287 17.57 -3.79 -0.13
CA ASN A 287 18.22 -3.62 -1.44
C ASN A 287 19.12 -4.78 -1.86
N CYS A 288 19.37 -5.73 -0.97
CA CYS A 288 20.23 -6.90 -1.23
C CYS A 288 19.38 -8.15 -1.50
N MET A 289 18.23 -8.24 -0.85
CA MET A 289 17.33 -9.38 -0.97
C MET A 289 16.60 -9.37 -2.33
N SER A 290 16.64 -10.50 -3.02
CA SER A 290 16.10 -10.60 -4.38
C SER A 290 15.47 -11.94 -4.73
N ARG A 291 15.57 -12.97 -3.87
CA ARG A 291 15.12 -14.31 -4.22
C ARG A 291 14.70 -15.19 -3.04
N PHE A 292 13.90 -16.19 -3.35
CA PHE A 292 13.78 -17.46 -2.63
C PHE A 292 14.65 -18.52 -3.32
N SER A 293 15.05 -19.55 -2.59
CA SER A 293 15.70 -20.71 -3.20
C SER A 293 14.69 -21.61 -3.92
N PRO A 294 15.13 -22.48 -4.84
CA PRO A 294 14.25 -23.50 -5.43
C PRO A 294 13.52 -24.37 -4.41
N GLN A 295 14.21 -24.84 -3.35
CA GLN A 295 13.60 -25.65 -2.30
C GLN A 295 12.63 -24.83 -1.44
N GLN A 296 12.94 -23.56 -1.15
CA GLN A 296 11.99 -22.64 -0.50
C GLN A 296 10.73 -22.44 -1.35
N MET A 297 10.85 -22.23 -2.65
CA MET A 297 9.73 -22.09 -3.56
C MET A 297 8.87 -23.36 -3.60
N ALA A 298 9.52 -24.53 -3.64
CA ALA A 298 8.84 -25.81 -3.59
C ALA A 298 8.05 -26.01 -2.28
N ALA A 299 8.65 -25.67 -1.14
CA ALA A 299 8.01 -25.76 0.16
C ALA A 299 6.78 -24.82 0.28
N MET A 300 6.89 -23.60 -0.21
CA MET A 300 5.75 -22.67 -0.25
C MET A 300 4.60 -23.25 -1.09
N ARG A 301 4.91 -23.80 -2.26
CA ARG A 301 3.90 -24.47 -3.10
C ARG A 301 3.27 -25.66 -2.41
N ALA A 302 4.07 -26.53 -1.79
CA ALA A 302 3.59 -27.70 -1.04
C ALA A 302 2.65 -27.29 0.12
N THR A 303 2.89 -26.14 0.74
CA THR A 303 2.07 -25.59 1.83
C THR A 303 0.63 -25.28 1.41
N VAL A 304 0.37 -25.06 0.12
CA VAL A 304 -0.97 -24.68 -0.41
C VAL A 304 -1.51 -25.62 -1.50
N ASN A 305 -0.72 -26.59 -1.97
CA ASN A 305 -0.95 -27.35 -3.20
C ASN A 305 -2.09 -28.39 -3.09
N SER A 306 -2.53 -28.76 -1.90
CA SER A 306 -3.61 -29.74 -1.72
C SER A 306 -4.53 -29.34 -0.57
N PRO A 307 -5.78 -29.84 -0.54
CA PRO A 307 -6.70 -29.57 0.58
C PRO A 307 -6.18 -30.01 1.95
N SER A 308 -5.29 -31.00 2.00
CA SER A 308 -4.65 -31.50 3.23
C SER A 308 -3.35 -30.77 3.59
N ALA A 309 -2.86 -29.89 2.73
CA ALA A 309 -1.67 -29.08 3.00
C ALA A 309 -1.94 -28.06 4.14
N PRO A 310 -0.91 -27.61 4.85
CA PRO A 310 -1.08 -26.71 5.99
C PRO A 310 -1.97 -25.49 5.73
N ARG A 311 -1.88 -24.90 4.54
CA ARG A 311 -2.76 -23.79 4.09
C ARG A 311 -3.55 -24.12 2.82
N GLY A 312 -3.83 -25.38 2.59
CA GLY A 312 -4.58 -25.88 1.42
C GLY A 312 -5.97 -25.27 1.29
N TYR A 313 -6.55 -24.80 2.38
CA TYR A 313 -7.85 -24.09 2.36
C TYR A 313 -7.86 -22.83 1.50
N LEU A 314 -6.69 -22.21 1.24
CA LEU A 314 -6.58 -21.03 0.38
C LEU A 314 -6.88 -21.33 -1.09
N THR A 315 -6.77 -22.57 -1.52
CA THR A 315 -7.00 -23.00 -2.90
C THR A 315 -8.34 -23.71 -3.11
N LEU A 316 -9.14 -23.91 -2.05
CA LEU A 316 -10.43 -24.59 -2.13
C LEU A 316 -11.48 -23.81 -2.95
N THR A 317 -11.39 -22.50 -2.97
CA THR A 317 -12.28 -21.65 -3.77
C THR A 317 -11.55 -21.22 -5.03
N PRO A 318 -12.07 -21.56 -6.23
CA PRO A 318 -11.47 -21.08 -7.46
C PRO A 318 -11.39 -19.56 -7.49
N PRO A 319 -10.30 -18.97 -8.02
CA PRO A 319 -10.21 -17.53 -8.15
C PRO A 319 -11.32 -17.00 -9.07
N PRO A 320 -11.87 -15.82 -8.78
CA PRO A 320 -12.80 -15.15 -9.70
C PRO A 320 -12.20 -14.98 -11.09
N VAL A 321 -13.05 -14.98 -12.09
CA VAL A 321 -12.63 -14.64 -13.46
C VAL A 321 -12.49 -13.14 -13.55
N PHE A 322 -11.27 -12.65 -13.63
CA PHE A 322 -10.99 -11.24 -13.89
C PHE A 322 -10.86 -10.99 -15.39
N GLY A 323 -11.37 -9.84 -15.84
CA GLY A 323 -11.13 -9.40 -17.22
C GLY A 323 -9.65 -9.18 -17.49
N THR A 324 -9.17 -9.59 -18.65
CA THR A 324 -7.78 -9.29 -19.07
C THR A 324 -7.65 -7.82 -19.37
N LEU A 325 -6.69 -7.14 -18.73
CA LEU A 325 -6.36 -5.74 -19.05
C LEU A 325 -5.62 -5.67 -20.37
N VAL A 326 -6.16 -4.91 -21.34
CA VAL A 326 -5.56 -4.76 -22.67
C VAL A 326 -5.14 -3.32 -22.88
N GLY A 327 -3.86 -3.09 -23.18
CA GLY A 327 -3.29 -1.78 -23.43
C GLY A 327 -3.28 -0.89 -22.17
N THR A 328 -3.35 0.42 -22.36
CA THR A 328 -3.46 1.43 -21.29
C THR A 328 -4.62 2.38 -21.59
N PRO A 329 -5.22 3.05 -20.58
CA PRO A 329 -6.29 4.00 -20.83
C PRO A 329 -5.82 5.15 -21.74
N THR A 330 -6.60 5.47 -22.78
CA THR A 330 -6.35 6.62 -23.63
C THR A 330 -6.92 7.87 -22.98
N LYS A 331 -6.07 8.87 -22.74
CA LYS A 331 -6.46 10.11 -22.10
C LYS A 331 -7.25 11.02 -23.03
N ILE A 332 -8.27 11.68 -22.51
CA ILE A 332 -9.14 12.62 -23.24
C ILE A 332 -8.80 14.05 -22.84
N PHE A 333 -8.70 14.32 -21.50
CA PHE A 333 -8.51 15.65 -20.95
C PHE A 333 -7.89 15.56 -19.56
N PRO A 334 -6.97 16.47 -19.16
CA PRO A 334 -6.34 17.49 -20.00
C PRO A 334 -5.24 16.92 -20.90
N GLN A 335 -4.97 17.58 -22.02
CA GLN A 335 -3.88 17.30 -22.96
C GLN A 335 -2.79 18.37 -22.87
N ILE A 336 -1.71 18.21 -23.64
CA ILE A 336 -0.49 19.00 -23.51
C ILE A 336 -0.68 20.52 -23.64
N THR A 337 -1.68 20.96 -24.40
CA THR A 337 -1.99 22.40 -24.61
C THR A 337 -3.05 22.93 -23.67
N ASP A 338 -3.64 22.07 -22.86
CA ASP A 338 -4.77 22.46 -22.02
C ASP A 338 -4.32 23.23 -20.78
N THR A 339 -5.12 24.21 -20.43
CA THR A 339 -5.01 24.96 -19.18
C THR A 339 -6.25 24.71 -18.35
N VAL A 340 -6.09 24.13 -17.17
CA VAL A 340 -7.18 23.80 -16.25
C VAL A 340 -7.23 24.75 -15.06
N VAL A 341 -8.41 24.89 -14.47
CA VAL A 341 -8.58 25.65 -13.23
C VAL A 341 -8.06 24.80 -12.06
N PRO A 342 -7.08 25.28 -11.27
CA PRO A 342 -6.34 24.43 -10.32
C PRO A 342 -7.19 23.81 -9.23
N ASN A 343 -8.27 24.43 -8.79
CA ASN A 343 -9.16 23.93 -7.75
C ASN A 343 -10.43 23.24 -8.30
N ASN A 344 -10.52 23.06 -9.62
CA ASN A 344 -11.63 22.39 -10.31
C ASN A 344 -11.12 21.66 -11.56
N ALA A 345 -9.99 20.99 -11.47
CA ALA A 345 -9.39 20.29 -12.61
C ALA A 345 -10.13 18.97 -12.88
N LEU A 346 -10.64 18.83 -14.09
CA LEU A 346 -11.25 17.59 -14.57
C LEU A 346 -10.20 16.76 -15.28
N PHE A 347 -10.17 15.46 -14.99
CA PHE A 347 -9.38 14.45 -15.70
C PHE A 347 -10.34 13.44 -16.31
N ARG A 348 -10.16 13.07 -17.56
CA ARG A 348 -11.00 12.11 -18.30
C ARG A 348 -10.15 11.20 -19.18
N TRP A 349 -10.57 9.94 -19.27
CA TRP A 349 -9.95 8.94 -20.14
C TRP A 349 -10.99 7.96 -20.69
N HIS A 350 -10.64 7.23 -21.72
CA HIS A 350 -11.46 6.13 -22.23
C HIS A 350 -11.33 4.89 -21.32
N PRO A 351 -12.41 4.10 -21.17
CA PRO A 351 -12.36 2.87 -20.40
C PRO A 351 -11.33 1.91 -20.99
N GLN A 352 -10.59 1.23 -20.13
CA GLN A 352 -9.67 0.15 -20.51
C GLN A 352 -10.43 -1.17 -20.37
N GLN A 353 -10.33 -2.02 -21.39
CA GLN A 353 -10.93 -3.35 -21.32
C GLN A 353 -10.41 -4.13 -20.12
N GLY A 354 -11.31 -4.77 -19.39
CA GLY A 354 -11.00 -5.57 -18.20
C GLY A 354 -10.80 -4.78 -16.92
N ALA A 355 -10.72 -3.45 -16.96
CA ALA A 355 -10.59 -2.60 -15.78
C ALA A 355 -11.95 -2.32 -15.12
N ASN A 356 -11.98 -2.35 -13.79
CA ASN A 356 -13.10 -1.90 -12.97
C ASN A 356 -12.68 -0.83 -11.94
N LEU A 357 -11.41 -0.45 -11.96
CA LEU A 357 -10.82 0.56 -11.11
C LEU A 357 -9.69 1.25 -11.87
N TYR A 358 -9.43 2.51 -11.58
CA TYR A 358 -8.35 3.28 -12.20
C TYR A 358 -7.50 3.94 -11.15
N GLN A 359 -6.18 3.98 -11.37
CA GLN A 359 -5.25 4.77 -10.57
C GLN A 359 -4.81 5.99 -11.37
N LEU A 360 -5.13 7.18 -10.85
CA LEU A 360 -4.71 8.46 -11.38
C LEU A 360 -3.54 9.00 -10.56
N ARG A 361 -2.45 9.38 -11.22
CA ARG A 361 -1.32 10.09 -10.61
C ARG A 361 -1.06 11.41 -11.30
N ILE A 362 -0.79 12.43 -10.50
CA ILE A 362 -0.40 13.76 -10.99
C ILE A 362 0.99 14.09 -10.42
N PHE A 363 1.84 14.65 -11.28
CA PHE A 363 3.22 14.97 -10.95
C PHE A 363 3.50 16.45 -11.17
N GLN A 364 4.35 17.02 -10.31
CA GLN A 364 5.00 18.30 -10.50
C GLN A 364 6.51 18.10 -10.41
N PHE A 365 7.29 18.52 -11.41
CA PHE A 365 8.74 18.29 -11.46
C PHE A 365 9.16 16.84 -11.17
N ASN A 366 8.45 15.86 -11.73
CA ASN A 366 8.62 14.43 -11.48
C ASN A 366 8.28 13.93 -10.06
N VAL A 367 7.88 14.80 -9.15
CA VAL A 367 7.39 14.42 -7.83
C VAL A 367 5.90 14.08 -7.95
N ASN A 368 5.50 12.92 -7.45
CA ASN A 368 4.08 12.55 -7.35
C ASN A 368 3.44 13.44 -6.27
N VAL A 369 2.56 14.34 -6.70
CA VAL A 369 1.86 15.27 -5.80
C VAL A 369 0.42 14.86 -5.51
N PHE A 370 -0.10 13.88 -6.27
CA PHE A 370 -1.43 13.35 -6.09
C PHE A 370 -1.54 11.93 -6.64
N ASP A 371 -2.10 11.02 -5.85
CA ASP A 371 -2.35 9.63 -6.20
C ASP A 371 -3.72 9.23 -5.65
N THR A 372 -4.58 8.67 -6.49
CA THR A 372 -5.93 8.26 -6.08
C THR A 372 -6.44 7.10 -6.93
N LEU A 373 -7.35 6.32 -6.34
CA LEU A 373 -8.09 5.27 -7.03
C LEU A 373 -9.51 5.77 -7.35
N VAL A 374 -9.94 5.53 -8.57
CA VAL A 374 -11.19 6.03 -9.13
C VAL A 374 -11.95 4.89 -9.81
N PRO A 375 -13.21 4.61 -9.45
CA PRO A 375 -14.00 3.57 -10.11
C PRO A 375 -14.47 3.99 -11.50
N ASP A 376 -14.53 5.30 -11.77
CA ASP A 376 -15.01 5.89 -13.01
C ASP A 376 -13.88 6.24 -13.98
N THR A 377 -14.21 6.58 -15.21
CA THR A 377 -13.28 7.05 -16.26
C THR A 377 -13.05 8.56 -16.22
N PHE A 378 -13.33 9.19 -15.11
CA PHE A 378 -13.05 10.60 -14.87
C PHE A 378 -12.77 10.88 -13.40
N TYR A 379 -12.09 11.98 -13.13
CA TYR A 379 -11.85 12.48 -11.78
C TYR A 379 -11.88 14.01 -11.73
N HIS A 380 -12.57 14.56 -10.75
CA HIS A 380 -12.55 15.99 -10.44
C HIS A 380 -11.61 16.26 -9.26
N ALA A 381 -10.47 16.87 -9.53
CA ALA A 381 -9.59 17.36 -8.49
C ALA A 381 -10.12 18.69 -7.93
N LEU A 382 -10.93 18.60 -6.89
CA LEU A 382 -11.53 19.75 -6.21
C LEU A 382 -10.63 20.25 -5.07
N GLY A 383 -10.77 21.54 -4.75
CA GLY A 383 -10.03 22.20 -3.67
C GLY A 383 -8.57 22.52 -4.02
N ASN A 384 -7.73 22.76 -3.03
CA ASN A 384 -6.36 23.26 -3.21
C ASN A 384 -5.33 22.14 -3.51
N ARG A 385 -5.72 21.13 -4.28
CA ARG A 385 -4.83 20.01 -4.62
C ARG A 385 -3.77 20.38 -5.66
N LEU A 386 -4.11 21.27 -6.59
CA LEU A 386 -3.19 21.82 -7.57
C LEU A 386 -2.96 23.31 -7.29
N ARG A 387 -1.77 23.79 -7.57
CA ARG A 387 -1.43 25.23 -7.48
C ARG A 387 -1.64 25.91 -8.83
N GLY A 388 -2.01 27.17 -8.81
CA GLY A 388 -2.15 27.99 -10.02
C GLY A 388 -0.81 28.31 -10.68
N VAL A 389 -0.82 28.59 -11.98
CA VAL A 389 0.35 28.97 -12.81
C VAL A 389 1.49 27.95 -12.68
N ARG A 390 1.18 26.68 -12.82
CA ARG A 390 2.16 25.60 -12.75
C ARG A 390 1.96 24.63 -13.89
N GLN A 391 3.05 23.98 -14.27
CA GLN A 391 3.00 22.82 -15.13
C GLN A 391 2.94 21.54 -14.30
N TYR A 392 2.09 20.64 -14.74
CA TYR A 392 1.89 19.31 -14.19
C TYR A 392 1.96 18.29 -15.31
N SER A 393 2.14 17.04 -14.94
CA SER A 393 1.92 15.92 -15.83
C SER A 393 1.10 14.84 -15.13
N TRP A 394 0.44 14.00 -15.89
CA TRP A 394 -0.39 12.96 -15.31
C TRP A 394 -0.36 11.66 -16.09
N VAL A 395 -0.66 10.59 -15.39
CA VAL A 395 -0.80 9.25 -15.92
C VAL A 395 -2.00 8.57 -15.29
N VAL A 396 -2.56 7.59 -16.00
CA VAL A 396 -3.64 6.76 -15.50
C VAL A 396 -3.42 5.31 -15.93
N ARG A 397 -3.79 4.36 -15.09
CA ARG A 397 -3.84 2.93 -15.43
C ARG A 397 -5.16 2.32 -14.97
N GLY A 398 -5.63 1.32 -15.68
CA GLY A 398 -6.76 0.52 -15.22
C GLY A 398 -6.27 -0.65 -14.38
N LEU A 399 -7.07 -1.06 -13.42
CA LEU A 399 -6.80 -2.13 -12.47
C LEU A 399 -8.02 -3.03 -12.33
N ASN A 400 -7.81 -4.26 -11.88
CA ASN A 400 -8.84 -5.12 -11.32
C ASN A 400 -8.24 -5.99 -10.21
N GLY A 401 -9.06 -6.75 -9.48
CA GLY A 401 -8.59 -7.56 -8.36
C GLY A 401 -7.54 -8.60 -8.73
N GLY A 402 -7.46 -9.02 -9.98
CA GLY A 402 -6.50 -10.00 -10.50
C GLY A 402 -5.22 -9.39 -11.08
N ASP A 403 -5.23 -8.10 -11.40
CA ASP A 403 -4.07 -7.39 -11.93
C ASP A 403 -3.99 -5.97 -11.33
N LEU A 404 -3.05 -5.81 -10.43
CA LEU A 404 -2.72 -4.57 -9.73
C LEU A 404 -1.43 -3.93 -10.30
N CYS A 405 -0.83 -4.54 -11.33
CA CYS A 405 0.48 -4.20 -11.87
C CYS A 405 0.44 -3.60 -13.28
N SER A 406 -0.75 -3.36 -13.83
CA SER A 406 -0.88 -2.86 -15.20
C SER A 406 -0.05 -1.60 -15.44
N ALA A 407 0.39 -1.43 -16.68
CA ALA A 407 1.17 -0.27 -17.08
C ALA A 407 0.36 1.03 -17.01
N PHE A 408 1.00 2.12 -16.62
CA PHE A 408 0.44 3.45 -16.77
C PHE A 408 0.41 3.90 -18.22
N SER A 409 -0.55 4.76 -18.56
CA SER A 409 -0.56 5.49 -19.82
C SER A 409 0.73 6.32 -20.00
N PRO A 410 1.13 6.67 -21.22
CA PRO A 410 2.16 7.68 -21.44
C PRO A 410 1.88 8.95 -20.62
N ARG A 411 2.92 9.67 -20.22
CA ARG A 411 2.80 10.89 -19.43
C ARG A 411 2.43 12.08 -20.33
N ASP A 412 1.31 12.76 -20.04
CA ASP A 412 0.94 14.01 -20.68
C ASP A 412 1.05 15.18 -19.72
N SER A 413 1.46 16.33 -20.25
CA SER A 413 1.58 17.57 -19.48
C SER A 413 0.35 18.45 -19.67
N PHE A 414 0.08 19.32 -18.71
CA PHE A 414 -0.93 20.36 -18.79
C PHE A 414 -0.51 21.55 -17.91
N SER A 415 -1.15 22.69 -18.10
CA SER A 415 -0.92 23.88 -17.28
C SER A 415 -2.13 24.17 -16.39
N THR A 416 -1.89 24.88 -15.30
CA THR A 416 -2.97 25.46 -14.49
C THR A 416 -3.04 26.97 -14.71
N SER A 417 -4.26 27.52 -14.70
CA SER A 417 -4.50 28.96 -14.84
C SER A 417 -3.99 29.74 -13.62
N THR A 418 -3.86 31.08 -13.78
CA THR A 418 -3.67 32.00 -12.65
C THR A 418 -4.90 32.08 -11.77
N TYR A 419 -6.04 31.74 -12.33
CA TYR A 419 -7.32 31.89 -11.69
C TYR A 419 -7.54 30.76 -10.70
N VAL A 420 -7.42 31.10 -9.43
CA VAL A 420 -8.05 30.31 -8.37
C VAL A 420 -9.53 30.70 -8.46
N PHE A 421 -10.41 29.75 -8.67
CA PHE A 421 -11.84 29.98 -8.59
C PHE A 421 -12.09 30.67 -7.24
N ALA A 422 -12.19 32.00 -7.24
CA ALA A 422 -12.83 32.68 -6.15
C ALA A 422 -14.24 32.08 -6.17
N GLY A 423 -14.55 31.21 -5.22
CA GLY A 423 -15.92 30.86 -4.95
C GLY A 423 -16.67 32.18 -5.02
N ILE A 424 -17.82 32.22 -5.67
CA ILE A 424 -18.66 33.41 -5.65
C ILE A 424 -18.57 33.92 -4.22
N ASN A 425 -17.92 35.06 -4.01
CA ASN A 425 -18.03 35.74 -2.75
C ASN A 425 -19.51 35.88 -2.55
N GLU A 426 -20.09 35.05 -1.71
CA GLU A 426 -21.39 35.24 -1.16
C GLU A 426 -21.31 36.51 -0.30
N ASN A 427 -21.18 37.65 -0.99
CA ASN A 427 -21.51 38.93 -0.42
C ASN A 427 -23.02 38.99 -0.37
N THR A 428 -23.59 38.08 0.37
CA THR A 428 -24.96 38.13 0.80
C THR A 428 -24.95 38.52 2.27
N ALA A 429 -25.17 39.77 2.48
CA ALA A 429 -25.65 40.20 3.77
C ALA A 429 -26.74 39.21 4.25
N SER A 430 -26.44 38.47 5.31
CA SER A 430 -27.35 37.97 6.33
C SER A 430 -28.39 36.88 6.00
N TRP A 431 -28.45 36.23 4.83
CA TRP A 431 -29.33 35.07 4.75
C TRP A 431 -28.68 33.82 5.30
N GLN A 432 -29.15 33.37 6.46
CA GLN A 432 -28.60 32.19 7.15
C GLN A 432 -29.34 30.89 6.82
N ALA A 433 -30.03 30.83 5.68
CA ALA A 433 -30.73 29.61 5.27
C ALA A 433 -29.72 28.43 5.25
N LYS A 434 -30.21 27.25 5.62
CA LYS A 434 -29.41 26.01 5.64
C LYS A 434 -30.14 24.93 4.87
N VAL A 435 -29.37 24.05 4.21
CA VAL A 435 -29.87 22.87 3.50
C VAL A 435 -29.16 21.65 4.04
N TYR A 436 -29.90 20.65 4.46
CA TYR A 436 -29.37 19.37 4.92
C TYR A 436 -30.36 18.23 4.72
N PRO A 437 -29.88 16.99 4.49
CA PRO A 437 -28.48 16.65 4.28
C PRO A 437 -27.97 17.16 2.93
N THR A 438 -26.65 17.36 2.80
CA THR A 438 -26.01 17.68 1.51
C THR A 438 -25.58 16.42 0.75
N LEU A 439 -25.64 15.26 1.41
CA LEU A 439 -25.50 13.91 0.87
C LEU A 439 -26.86 13.25 0.95
N PHE A 440 -27.44 12.81 -0.18
CA PHE A 440 -28.80 12.27 -0.21
C PHE A 440 -28.90 11.07 -1.17
N ARG A 441 -29.88 10.24 -0.94
CA ARG A 441 -30.29 9.14 -1.81
C ARG A 441 -31.62 9.44 -2.47
N GLU A 442 -32.05 8.56 -3.37
CA GLU A 442 -33.36 8.64 -3.97
C GLU A 442 -34.46 8.64 -2.91
N GLY A 443 -35.37 9.60 -3.03
CA GLY A 443 -36.48 9.76 -2.10
C GLY A 443 -36.16 10.51 -0.80
N ASP A 444 -34.85 10.75 -0.48
CA ASP A 444 -34.51 11.51 0.71
C ASP A 444 -34.94 12.97 0.57
N PRO A 445 -35.73 13.53 1.52
CA PRO A 445 -36.07 14.94 1.52
C PRO A 445 -34.89 15.79 1.98
N LEU A 446 -34.70 16.94 1.37
CA LEU A 446 -33.80 17.97 1.86
C LEU A 446 -34.56 18.91 2.79
N THR A 447 -34.05 19.10 4.00
CA THR A 447 -34.58 20.09 4.93
C THR A 447 -33.98 21.46 4.62
N LEU A 448 -34.83 22.42 4.39
CA LEU A 448 -34.48 23.85 4.28
C LEU A 448 -34.81 24.50 5.63
N ALA A 449 -33.84 25.18 6.24
CA ALA A 449 -34.01 25.86 7.52
C ALA A 449 -33.61 27.33 7.42
N HIS A 450 -34.13 28.17 8.32
CA HIS A 450 -33.94 29.63 8.36
C HIS A 450 -34.37 30.32 7.07
N ILE A 451 -35.47 29.85 6.46
CA ILE A 451 -36.15 30.49 5.35
C ILE A 451 -37.28 31.40 5.89
N GLN A 452 -37.72 32.35 5.08
CA GLN A 452 -38.75 33.30 5.51
C GLN A 452 -40.15 32.73 5.30
N PRO A 453 -40.98 32.61 6.34
CA PRO A 453 -42.36 32.16 6.21
C PRO A 453 -43.18 33.08 5.33
N GLY A 454 -44.17 32.54 4.61
CA GLY A 454 -45.11 33.29 3.80
C GLY A 454 -44.53 33.93 2.52
N ILE A 455 -43.25 33.79 2.26
CA ILE A 455 -42.59 34.32 1.08
C ILE A 455 -42.25 33.19 0.12
N PRO A 456 -42.65 33.25 -1.16
CA PRO A 456 -42.29 32.21 -2.13
C PRO A 456 -40.78 32.02 -2.23
N LEU A 457 -40.33 30.76 -2.15
CA LEU A 457 -38.95 30.36 -2.34
C LEU A 457 -38.85 29.66 -3.69
N VAL A 458 -38.05 30.23 -4.58
CA VAL A 458 -37.71 29.62 -5.87
C VAL A 458 -36.45 28.83 -5.71
N TRP A 459 -36.43 27.59 -6.20
CA TRP A 459 -35.25 26.78 -6.20
C TRP A 459 -34.92 26.25 -7.60
N LYS A 460 -33.64 26.08 -7.87
CA LYS A 460 -33.12 25.59 -9.14
C LYS A 460 -32.01 24.58 -8.88
N LEU A 461 -32.12 23.39 -9.48
CA LEU A 461 -31.07 22.37 -9.45
C LEU A 461 -30.33 22.35 -10.79
N THR A 462 -29.01 22.38 -10.73
CA THR A 462 -28.13 22.22 -11.90
C THR A 462 -27.18 21.05 -11.69
N ASP A 463 -26.82 20.36 -12.77
CA ASP A 463 -25.82 19.31 -12.74
C ASP A 463 -24.39 19.89 -12.66
N HIS A 464 -23.43 19.01 -12.61
CA HIS A 464 -22.00 19.37 -12.57
C HIS A 464 -21.50 20.12 -13.83
N LEU A 465 -22.24 20.07 -14.94
CA LEU A 465 -21.96 20.81 -16.16
C LEU A 465 -22.65 22.18 -16.20
N GLY A 466 -23.39 22.53 -15.15
CA GLY A 466 -24.17 23.76 -15.09
C GLY A 466 -25.51 23.71 -15.85
N ARG A 467 -25.90 22.54 -16.39
CA ARG A 467 -27.19 22.38 -17.07
C ARG A 467 -28.30 22.35 -16.02
N GLN A 468 -29.36 23.06 -16.27
CA GLN A 468 -30.54 23.04 -15.42
C GLN A 468 -31.18 21.65 -15.49
N VAL A 469 -31.32 20.99 -14.34
CA VAL A 469 -31.98 19.68 -14.20
C VAL A 469 -33.44 19.87 -13.85
N CYS A 470 -33.73 20.68 -12.85
CA CYS A 470 -35.11 21.02 -12.46
C CYS A 470 -35.16 22.38 -11.76
N VAL A 471 -36.37 22.93 -11.70
CA VAL A 471 -36.69 24.19 -11.02
C VAL A 471 -38.05 24.04 -10.40
N GLY A 472 -38.26 24.68 -9.28
CA GLY A 472 -39.57 24.68 -8.62
C GLY A 472 -39.74 25.84 -7.64
N ASN A 473 -40.95 25.92 -7.10
CA ASN A 473 -41.31 26.90 -6.09
C ASN A 473 -41.84 26.18 -4.85
N LEU A 474 -41.54 26.72 -3.70
CA LEU A 474 -42.09 26.33 -2.41
C LEU A 474 -42.78 27.54 -1.77
N GLN A 475 -43.86 27.29 -1.07
CA GLN A 475 -44.50 28.30 -0.23
C GLN A 475 -44.30 27.88 1.23
N PRO A 476 -43.26 28.37 1.91
CA PRO A 476 -42.99 27.97 3.27
C PRO A 476 -44.06 28.55 4.22
N GLU A 477 -44.65 27.71 5.04
CA GLU A 477 -45.55 28.16 6.11
C GLU A 477 -44.80 28.54 7.38
N ASP A 478 -43.63 27.87 7.59
CA ASP A 478 -42.72 28.05 8.72
C ASP A 478 -41.31 28.48 8.26
N SER A 479 -40.42 28.71 9.23
CA SER A 479 -38.98 28.98 8.98
C SER A 479 -38.22 27.78 8.45
N GLY A 480 -38.88 26.64 8.20
CA GLY A 480 -38.34 25.43 7.60
C GLY A 480 -39.30 24.85 6.55
N ALA A 481 -38.76 24.10 5.60
CA ALA A 481 -39.54 23.35 4.61
C ALA A 481 -38.78 22.08 4.18
N LEU A 482 -39.56 21.10 3.67
CA LEU A 482 -39.00 19.92 3.03
C LEU A 482 -39.03 20.13 1.50
N LEU A 483 -37.88 19.86 0.88
CA LEU A 483 -37.72 19.88 -0.56
C LEU A 483 -37.51 18.45 -1.06
N HIS A 484 -38.43 17.94 -1.85
CA HIS A 484 -38.31 16.68 -2.54
C HIS A 484 -37.74 16.92 -3.94
N LEU A 485 -36.61 16.29 -4.23
CA LEU A 485 -36.02 16.32 -5.57
C LEU A 485 -36.58 15.16 -6.42
N PRO A 486 -36.55 15.28 -7.78
CA PRO A 486 -36.97 14.19 -8.66
C PRO A 486 -36.21 12.87 -8.36
N GLY A 487 -36.92 11.74 -8.38
CA GLY A 487 -36.37 10.43 -8.08
C GLY A 487 -35.43 9.88 -9.17
N ASP A 488 -35.57 10.34 -10.40
CA ASP A 488 -34.79 9.91 -11.58
C ASP A 488 -33.47 10.65 -11.77
N LEU A 489 -33.01 11.41 -10.76
CA LEU A 489 -31.70 12.08 -10.83
C LEU A 489 -30.58 11.06 -10.91
N PRO A 490 -29.63 11.14 -11.85
CA PRO A 490 -28.43 10.32 -11.84
C PRO A 490 -27.57 10.53 -10.58
N THR A 491 -26.88 9.49 -10.13
CA THR A 491 -25.84 9.62 -9.10
C THR A 491 -24.81 10.66 -9.52
N GLY A 492 -24.48 11.59 -8.63
CA GLY A 492 -23.54 12.64 -8.99
C GLY A 492 -23.66 13.91 -8.18
N SER A 493 -22.87 14.90 -8.58
CA SER A 493 -22.81 16.22 -7.93
C SER A 493 -23.76 17.20 -8.58
N TYR A 494 -24.53 17.89 -7.75
CA TYR A 494 -25.50 18.90 -8.13
C TYR A 494 -25.25 20.21 -7.40
N ARG A 495 -25.81 21.28 -7.93
CA ARG A 495 -25.84 22.59 -7.29
C ARG A 495 -27.29 23.01 -7.14
N LEU A 496 -27.73 23.19 -5.90
CA LEU A 496 -29.04 23.73 -5.55
C LEU A 496 -28.89 25.23 -5.28
N GLU A 497 -29.57 26.04 -6.09
CA GLU A 497 -29.72 27.47 -5.87
C GLU A 497 -31.08 27.72 -5.24
N LEU A 498 -31.13 28.49 -4.17
CA LEU A 498 -32.34 28.96 -3.50
C LEU A 498 -32.40 30.48 -3.64
N ARG A 499 -33.60 30.99 -3.95
CA ARG A 499 -33.88 32.42 -4.01
C ARG A 499 -35.18 32.74 -3.26
N GLN A 500 -35.08 33.72 -2.39
CA GLN A 500 -36.23 34.25 -1.66
C GLN A 500 -36.09 35.78 -1.54
N ASN A 501 -37.02 36.55 -2.11
CA ASN A 501 -36.85 37.97 -2.31
C ASN A 501 -35.58 38.33 -3.10
N GLN A 502 -34.78 39.23 -2.54
CA GLN A 502 -33.47 39.61 -3.09
C GLN A 502 -32.34 38.72 -2.57
N GLN A 503 -32.64 37.75 -1.71
CA GLN A 503 -31.64 36.86 -1.13
C GLN A 503 -31.45 35.63 -2.02
N ARG A 504 -30.20 35.21 -2.15
CA ARG A 504 -29.81 34.03 -2.94
C ARG A 504 -28.76 33.26 -2.19
N MET A 505 -28.89 31.96 -2.18
CA MET A 505 -27.82 31.06 -1.73
C MET A 505 -27.66 29.89 -2.69
N THR A 506 -26.51 29.27 -2.65
CA THR A 506 -26.21 28.09 -3.47
C THR A 506 -25.55 27.04 -2.60
N VAL A 507 -26.05 25.82 -2.66
CA VAL A 507 -25.50 24.68 -1.90
C VAL A 507 -25.10 23.57 -2.87
N LYS A 508 -23.97 22.94 -2.61
CA LYS A 508 -23.57 21.75 -3.34
C LYS A 508 -24.20 20.51 -2.71
N LEU A 509 -24.83 19.70 -3.53
CA LEU A 509 -25.42 18.43 -3.16
C LEU A 509 -24.68 17.27 -3.83
N LEU A 510 -24.66 16.12 -3.19
CA LEU A 510 -24.15 14.87 -3.76
C LEU A 510 -25.21 13.79 -3.61
N ARG A 511 -25.73 13.29 -4.75
CA ARG A 511 -26.61 12.12 -4.77
C ARG A 511 -25.76 10.85 -4.73
N LEU A 512 -26.02 10.05 -3.72
CA LEU A 512 -25.42 8.71 -3.55
C LEU A 512 -26.22 7.67 -4.35
N PRO A 513 -25.58 6.52 -4.68
CA PRO A 513 -26.27 5.40 -5.30
C PRO A 513 -27.43 4.88 -4.47
#